data_337531d8d1dfc9a6116329a9d94c3548
#
_entry.id   337531d8d1dfc9a6116329a9d94c3548
#
_cell.length_a   1.000
_cell.length_b   1.000
_cell.length_c   1.000
_cell.angle_alpha   90.00
_cell.angle_beta   90.00
_cell.angle_gamma   90.00
#
_symmetry.space_group_name_H-M   'P 1'
#
loop_
_entity.id
_entity.type
_entity.pdbx_description
1 polymer ?
#
loop_
_entity_poly.entity_id
_entity_poly.type
_entity_poly.pdbx_seq_one_letter_code
_entity_poly.pdbx_strand_id
1 'polypeptide(L)'
;ITQPTGIDLPNIYYTGNIIGDVGLDLNEISFLSLYCDTIIGRNSGPHVFAQVYDNWMDSNKAILSFTYKEIAATFVLNQPVLMKKYWSSATKTDEVVKEMIRIIERG
;
A
#
# COMPACT_ATOMS: atom_id res chain seq x y z
N ILE A 1 5.55 -6.95 0.45
CA ILE A 1 6.63 -5.98 0.77
C ILE A 1 7.50 -5.79 -0.46
N THR A 2 7.73 -4.56 -0.87
CA THR A 2 8.45 -4.27 -2.13
C THR A 2 9.96 -4.17 -1.97
N GLN A 3 10.48 -4.08 -0.74
CA GLN A 3 11.93 -4.01 -0.51
C GLN A 3 12.34 -4.99 0.58
N PRO A 4 13.48 -5.69 0.41
CA PRO A 4 13.98 -6.62 1.43
C PRO A 4 14.30 -5.88 2.73
N THR A 5 13.92 -6.50 3.86
CA THR A 5 14.18 -5.95 5.20
C THR A 5 15.08 -6.86 6.04
N GLY A 6 15.49 -8.01 5.50
CA GLY A 6 16.28 -8.98 6.25
C GLY A 6 15.47 -9.83 7.22
N ILE A 7 14.14 -9.64 7.26
CA ILE A 7 13.25 -10.44 8.13
C ILE A 7 12.83 -11.68 7.35
N ASP A 8 13.10 -12.87 7.90
CA ASP A 8 12.76 -14.14 7.29
C ASP A 8 11.71 -14.87 8.16
N LEU A 9 10.43 -14.61 7.86
CA LEU A 9 9.31 -15.26 8.50
C LEU A 9 8.44 -15.92 7.44
N PRO A 10 7.75 -17.05 7.77
CA PRO A 10 7.02 -17.83 6.76
C PRO A 10 5.83 -17.13 6.14
N ASN A 11 5.33 -16.08 6.77
CA ASN A 11 4.17 -15.30 6.25
C ASN A 11 4.56 -13.96 5.64
N ILE A 12 5.85 -13.71 5.42
CA ILE A 12 6.35 -12.49 4.80
C ILE A 12 6.91 -12.81 3.42
N TYR A 13 6.41 -12.12 2.41
CA TYR A 13 6.81 -12.30 1.02
C TYR A 13 7.34 -10.99 0.45
N TYR A 14 8.41 -11.07 -0.30
CA TYR A 14 8.98 -9.93 -1.02
C TYR A 14 8.63 -10.04 -2.50
N THR A 15 8.25 -8.93 -3.12
CA THR A 15 7.84 -8.93 -4.53
C THR A 15 8.91 -9.52 -5.44
N GLY A 16 10.18 -9.23 -5.19
CA GLY A 16 11.29 -9.81 -5.95
C GLY A 16 11.34 -11.34 -5.92
N ASN A 17 10.85 -11.97 -4.84
CA ASN A 17 10.79 -13.42 -4.73
C ASN A 17 9.61 -14.03 -5.49
N ILE A 18 8.56 -13.23 -5.74
CA ILE A 18 7.35 -13.67 -6.43
C ILE A 18 7.49 -13.49 -7.94
N ILE A 19 7.92 -12.31 -8.37
CA ILE A 19 7.95 -11.90 -9.78
C ILE A 19 9.35 -11.91 -10.37
N GLY A 20 10.37 -12.23 -9.57
CA GLY A 20 11.77 -12.20 -10.00
C GLY A 20 12.36 -10.78 -9.99
N ASP A 21 13.66 -10.72 -10.26
CA ASP A 21 14.38 -9.46 -10.32
C ASP A 21 14.33 -8.92 -11.75
N VAL A 22 13.31 -8.14 -12.05
CA VAL A 22 13.05 -7.61 -13.39
C VAL A 22 13.45 -6.14 -13.54
N GLY A 23 14.08 -5.55 -12.53
CA GLY A 23 14.58 -4.18 -12.58
C GLY A 23 13.48 -3.12 -12.41
N LEU A 24 12.54 -3.02 -13.35
CA LEU A 24 11.38 -2.13 -13.28
C LEU A 24 10.13 -2.97 -13.11
N ASP A 25 9.67 -3.11 -11.89
CA ASP A 25 8.61 -4.04 -11.51
C ASP A 25 7.30 -3.35 -11.09
N LEU A 26 7.12 -2.06 -11.41
CA LEU A 26 5.96 -1.29 -10.97
C LEU A 26 4.64 -1.84 -11.50
N ASN A 27 4.61 -2.32 -12.75
CA ASN A 27 3.40 -2.92 -13.31
C ASN A 27 3.05 -4.22 -12.60
N GLU A 28 4.04 -5.03 -12.28
CA GLU A 28 3.87 -6.30 -11.57
C GLU A 28 3.42 -6.07 -10.13
N ILE A 29 3.94 -5.05 -9.48
CA ILE A 29 3.50 -4.62 -8.14
C ILE A 29 2.05 -4.15 -8.20
N SER A 30 1.69 -3.36 -9.22
CA SER A 30 0.31 -2.94 -9.45
C SER A 30 -0.62 -4.15 -9.59
N PHE A 31 -0.21 -5.15 -10.37
CA PHE A 31 -0.97 -6.37 -10.54
C PHE A 31 -1.11 -7.15 -9.24
N LEU A 32 -0.03 -7.31 -8.48
CA LEU A 32 -0.07 -8.00 -7.19
C LEU A 32 -0.99 -7.29 -6.19
N SER A 33 -1.08 -5.97 -6.26
CA SER A 33 -1.93 -5.20 -5.35
C SER A 33 -3.41 -5.54 -5.48
N LEU A 34 -3.84 -6.07 -6.62
CA LEU A 34 -5.22 -6.50 -6.83
C LEU A 34 -5.63 -7.62 -5.87
N TYR A 35 -4.67 -8.38 -5.39
CA TYR A 35 -4.89 -9.50 -4.47
C TYR A 35 -4.72 -9.10 -3.00
N CYS A 36 -4.44 -7.83 -2.74
CA CYS A 36 -4.24 -7.32 -1.38
C CYS A 36 -5.51 -6.63 -0.89
N ASP A 37 -5.89 -6.91 0.33
CA ASP A 37 -7.03 -6.29 0.99
C ASP A 37 -6.65 -4.94 1.61
N THR A 38 -5.42 -4.82 2.09
CA THR A 38 -4.91 -3.58 2.68
C THR A 38 -3.57 -3.22 2.04
N ILE A 39 -3.48 -1.99 1.55
CA ILE A 39 -2.27 -1.47 0.90
C ILE A 39 -1.70 -0.37 1.80
N ILE A 40 -0.44 -0.53 2.19
CA ILE A 40 0.20 0.38 3.13
C ILE A 40 1.52 0.84 2.54
N GLY A 41 1.78 2.14 2.60
CA GLY A 41 3.06 2.65 2.15
C GLY A 41 3.21 4.15 2.26
N ARG A 42 4.42 4.58 1.97
CA ARG A 42 4.73 5.98 1.76
C ARG A 42 4.31 6.36 0.34
N ASN A 43 4.14 7.65 0.09
CA ASN A 43 3.81 8.14 -1.25
C ASN A 43 5.02 7.97 -2.17
N SER A 44 5.15 6.78 -2.73
CA SER A 44 6.27 6.36 -3.58
C SER A 44 5.73 5.70 -4.84
N GLY A 45 6.61 5.36 -5.78
CA GLY A 45 6.24 4.68 -7.03
C GLY A 45 5.34 3.47 -6.80
N PRO A 46 5.77 2.45 -6.04
CA PRO A 46 4.93 1.27 -5.78
C PRO A 46 3.57 1.61 -5.18
N HIS A 47 3.52 2.54 -4.24
CA HIS A 47 2.27 2.93 -3.59
C HIS A 47 1.31 3.62 -4.57
N VAL A 48 1.84 4.49 -5.43
CA VAL A 48 1.05 5.16 -6.47
C VAL A 48 0.53 4.15 -7.49
N PHE A 49 1.35 3.20 -7.91
CA PHE A 49 0.97 2.18 -8.87
C PHE A 49 -0.06 1.19 -8.35
N ALA A 50 -0.26 1.12 -7.03
CA ALA A 50 -1.35 0.35 -6.43
C ALA A 50 -2.69 1.10 -6.49
N GLN A 51 -2.70 2.36 -6.84
CA GLN A 51 -3.91 3.18 -6.95
C GLN A 51 -4.53 3.04 -8.35
N VAL A 52 -5.04 1.86 -8.65
CA VAL A 52 -5.64 1.51 -9.93
C VAL A 52 -7.15 1.34 -9.80
N TYR A 53 -7.86 1.41 -10.91
CA TYR A 53 -9.31 1.39 -10.96
C TYR A 53 -9.92 0.21 -10.19
N ASP A 54 -9.41 -1.00 -10.40
CA ASP A 54 -9.95 -2.19 -9.75
C ASP A 54 -9.83 -2.12 -8.22
N ASN A 55 -8.76 -1.50 -7.71
CA ASN A 55 -8.61 -1.28 -6.28
C ASN A 55 -9.55 -0.17 -5.79
N TRP A 56 -9.65 0.93 -6.55
CA TRP A 56 -10.52 2.05 -6.16
C TRP A 56 -11.97 1.64 -6.01
N MET A 57 -12.44 0.73 -6.83
CA MET A 57 -13.84 0.31 -6.89
C MET A 57 -14.16 -0.83 -5.94
N ASP A 58 -13.23 -1.23 -5.10
CA ASP A 58 -13.44 -2.30 -4.11
C ASP A 58 -13.64 -1.71 -2.71
N SER A 59 -14.90 -1.72 -2.25
CA SER A 59 -15.27 -1.16 -0.94
C SER A 59 -14.71 -1.95 0.25
N ASN A 60 -14.22 -3.17 0.02
CA ASN A 60 -13.62 -3.99 1.08
C ASN A 60 -12.13 -3.71 1.27
N LYS A 61 -11.52 -3.00 0.33
CA LYS A 61 -10.12 -2.65 0.41
C LYS A 61 -9.89 -1.36 1.18
N ALA A 62 -8.66 -1.21 1.67
CA ALA A 62 -8.20 0.01 2.29
C ALA A 62 -6.79 0.35 1.84
N ILE A 63 -6.49 1.63 1.75
CA ILE A 63 -5.14 2.13 1.52
C ILE A 63 -4.76 3.08 2.65
N LEU A 64 -3.58 2.87 3.23
CA LEU A 64 -2.99 3.75 4.23
C LEU A 64 -1.75 4.38 3.65
N SER A 65 -1.76 5.71 3.57
CA SER A 65 -0.66 6.50 3.02
C SER A 65 0.03 7.30 4.12
N PHE A 66 1.34 7.15 4.23
CA PHE A 66 2.15 7.95 5.14
C PHE A 66 2.77 9.10 4.36
N THR A 67 2.30 10.31 4.58
CA THR A 67 2.79 11.52 3.93
C THR A 67 2.79 12.68 4.92
N TYR A 68 3.49 13.75 4.59
CA TYR A 68 3.53 14.95 5.42
C TYR A 68 2.23 15.76 5.36
N LYS A 69 1.41 15.59 4.32
CA LYS A 69 0.13 16.27 4.13
C LYS A 69 -0.91 15.30 3.57
N GLU A 70 -2.12 15.38 4.06
CA GLU A 70 -3.21 14.52 3.60
C GLU A 70 -3.49 14.65 2.11
N ILE A 71 -3.42 15.85 1.55
CA ILE A 71 -3.68 16.09 0.13
C ILE A 71 -2.70 15.33 -0.78
N ALA A 72 -1.53 14.99 -0.29
CA ALA A 72 -0.53 14.23 -1.04
C ALA A 72 -0.75 12.71 -0.95
N ALA A 73 -1.75 12.26 -0.21
CA ALA A 73 -1.94 10.83 0.06
C ALA A 73 -2.53 10.06 -1.12
N THR A 74 -3.27 10.73 -2.01
CA THR A 74 -3.90 10.09 -3.18
C THR A 74 -3.84 11.00 -4.40
N PHE A 75 -3.86 10.37 -5.59
CA PHE A 75 -3.83 11.07 -6.87
C PHE A 75 -5.15 10.92 -7.63
N VAL A 76 -6.20 10.49 -6.97
CA VAL A 76 -7.48 10.26 -7.63
C VAL A 76 -8.19 11.58 -7.86
N LEU A 77 -8.32 11.96 -9.13
CA LEU A 77 -9.04 13.17 -9.53
C LEU A 77 -10.33 12.79 -10.25
N ASN A 78 -11.45 13.37 -9.83
CA ASN A 78 -12.75 13.24 -10.51
C ASN A 78 -13.21 11.80 -10.70
N GLN A 79 -12.79 10.87 -9.84
CA GLN A 79 -13.16 9.47 -9.89
C GLN A 79 -13.89 9.08 -8.60
N PRO A 80 -15.02 8.36 -8.68
CA PRO A 80 -15.59 7.77 -7.47
C PRO A 80 -14.63 6.72 -6.92
N VAL A 81 -14.41 6.75 -5.62
CA VAL A 81 -13.51 5.82 -4.94
C VAL A 81 -14.28 5.15 -3.82
N LEU A 82 -14.47 3.83 -3.91
CA LEU A 82 -15.12 3.02 -2.89
C LEU A 82 -14.13 2.48 -1.87
N MET A 83 -12.87 2.28 -2.26
CA MET A 83 -11.81 1.87 -1.35
C MET A 83 -11.68 2.87 -0.20
N LYS A 84 -11.53 2.37 1.03
CA LYS A 84 -11.34 3.21 2.21
C LYS A 84 -9.94 3.82 2.19
N LYS A 85 -9.87 5.14 2.29
CA LYS A 85 -8.61 5.89 2.25
C LYS A 85 -8.28 6.40 3.66
N TYR A 86 -7.08 6.05 4.11
CA TYR A 86 -6.54 6.48 5.38
C TYR A 86 -5.22 7.20 5.17
N TRP A 87 -4.94 8.14 6.03
CA TRP A 87 -3.73 8.95 5.99
C TRP A 87 -3.15 9.08 7.39
N SER A 88 -1.82 9.11 7.47
CA SER A 88 -1.10 9.42 8.70
C SER A 88 0.18 10.17 8.39
N SER A 89 0.52 11.11 9.25
CA SER A 89 1.81 11.83 9.21
C SER A 89 2.83 11.22 10.16
N ALA A 90 2.56 10.06 10.73
CA ALA A 90 3.48 9.38 11.65
C ALA A 90 4.81 9.07 10.98
N THR A 91 5.91 9.31 11.70
CA THR A 91 7.27 9.07 11.23
C THR A 91 8.07 8.14 12.14
N LYS A 92 7.68 8.05 13.42
CA LYS A 92 8.35 7.17 14.38
C LYS A 92 7.84 5.75 14.23
N THR A 93 8.71 4.78 14.38
CA THR A 93 8.40 3.36 14.15
C THR A 93 7.21 2.89 14.99
N ASP A 94 7.15 3.22 16.27
CA ASP A 94 6.04 2.81 17.15
C ASP A 94 4.70 3.41 16.72
N GLU A 95 4.70 4.66 16.29
CA GLU A 95 3.50 5.34 15.79
C GLU A 95 3.04 4.75 14.46
N VAL A 96 3.99 4.47 13.56
CA VAL A 96 3.70 3.85 12.26
C VAL A 96 3.08 2.47 12.46
N VAL A 97 3.66 1.64 13.32
CA VAL A 97 3.14 0.31 13.62
C VAL A 97 1.73 0.38 14.20
N LYS A 98 1.47 1.32 15.10
CA LYS A 98 0.15 1.55 15.67
C LYS A 98 -0.90 1.85 14.61
N GLU A 99 -0.57 2.75 13.68
CA GLU A 99 -1.47 3.12 12.57
C GLU A 99 -1.71 1.93 11.64
N MET A 100 -0.68 1.15 11.33
CA MET A 100 -0.82 -0.04 10.51
C MET A 100 -1.76 -1.06 11.15
N ILE A 101 -1.58 -1.34 12.43
CA ILE A 101 -2.42 -2.30 13.16
C ILE A 101 -3.88 -1.81 13.18
N ARG A 102 -4.08 -0.52 13.45
CA ARG A 102 -5.43 0.07 13.46
C ARG A 102 -6.17 -0.15 12.15
N ILE A 103 -5.49 0.02 11.02
CA ILE A 103 -6.11 -0.13 9.71
C ILE A 103 -6.29 -1.59 9.33
N ILE A 104 -5.34 -2.46 9.65
CA ILE A 104 -5.44 -3.89 9.38
C ILE A 104 -6.60 -4.51 10.18
N GLU A 105 -6.83 -4.06 11.40
CA GLU A 105 -7.88 -4.56 12.30
C GLU A 105 -9.20 -3.79 12.19
N ARG A 106 -9.37 -3.00 11.15
CA ARG A 106 -10.57 -2.15 10.98
C ARG A 106 -11.90 -2.91 10.91
N GLY A 107 -11.81 -4.19 10.87
CA GLY A 107 -12.95 -5.04 10.93
C GLY A 107 -13.57 -5.44 9.69
#